data_4ebfb939f5e13c051e78222c11b27940
#
_entry.id   4ebfb939f5e13c051e78222c11b27940
#
_cell.length_a   1.000
_cell.length_b   1.000
_cell.length_c   1.000
_cell.angle_alpha   90.00
_cell.angle_beta   90.00
_cell.angle_gamma   90.00
#
_symmetry.space_group_name_H-M   'P 1'
#
loop_
_entity.id
_entity.type
_entity.pdbx_description
1 polymer ?
#
loop_
_entity_poly.entity_id
_entity_poly.type
_entity_poly.pdbx_seq_one_letter_code
_entity_poly.pdbx_strand_id
1 'polypeptide(L)'
;MTTHLVWLRNDLRVNDNLALHAACRDSHAKVIALYLATPAQWQQHEMSPKQAAFIHASLLQVQRALAERGIELHYQACHAFSDSVDALVQFCAKQQVDQLFYNYQYEVNERQRDAEAEKRLHDAGVICQGFDDSLLLPPGSVQSGDRSMYKVFTPFSKAFVRRLQQGLPECVPAPKTREGAPLKATPIPAFDYPTEAFDQDLFPPGEAAALKRLRHFATQPVIDYPAKRDLPALDATSRLSVYLATGVLSPRQCLHRVLHEHPDALDNSRAFTWLNELIWREFYRHLLVAWPALCRHKPFIDWTRNVEWQRNDAHFDAWKAGKTGYPIVDAAMRQMKALGWMHNRLRMITASFLVKDLLIDWREGERYFMQQLIDGDLAANNGGWQWAASTGTDAAPYFRIFNPTTQGERFDEKGDFIRHYLPELAGVPDSDIHQPHVWAEKHHKKLDYPAPIVDHKVARKKTLDAFERAKSAA
;
A
#
# COMPACT_ATOMS: atom_id res chain seq x y z
N MET A 1 -33.36 -3.69 23.64
CA MET A 1 -32.48 -2.76 22.90
C MET A 1 -31.47 -3.61 22.18
N THR A 2 -31.43 -3.57 20.85
CA THR A 2 -30.47 -4.36 20.06
C THR A 2 -29.05 -3.80 20.20
N THR A 3 -28.07 -4.69 20.19
CA THR A 3 -26.65 -4.30 20.25
C THR A 3 -25.99 -4.59 18.90
N HIS A 4 -25.46 -3.55 18.28
CA HIS A 4 -24.73 -3.60 17.02
C HIS A 4 -23.23 -3.46 17.28
N LEU A 5 -22.42 -4.39 16.75
CA LEU A 5 -20.97 -4.35 16.84
C LEU A 5 -20.37 -3.96 15.49
N VAL A 6 -19.47 -2.99 15.48
CA VAL A 6 -18.61 -2.69 14.33
C VAL A 6 -17.22 -3.26 14.59
N TRP A 7 -16.80 -4.22 13.77
CA TRP A 7 -15.45 -4.79 13.87
C TRP A 7 -14.50 -4.03 12.95
N LEU A 8 -13.75 -3.09 13.54
CA LEU A 8 -12.75 -2.29 12.83
C LEU A 8 -11.48 -3.07 12.55
N ARG A 9 -10.89 -2.86 11.37
CA ARG A 9 -9.60 -3.42 10.93
C ARG A 9 -8.79 -2.34 10.19
N ASN A 10 -8.59 -2.47 8.86
CA ASN A 10 -7.92 -1.46 8.03
C ASN A 10 -8.96 -0.46 7.47
N ASP A 11 -9.74 0.15 8.36
CA ASP A 11 -10.82 1.09 8.06
C ASP A 11 -10.94 2.17 9.15
N LEU A 12 -9.78 2.72 9.55
CA LEU A 12 -9.61 3.58 10.72
C LEU A 12 -10.13 5.00 10.48
N ARG A 13 -11.44 5.12 10.25
CA ARG A 13 -12.15 6.39 10.02
C ARG A 13 -13.63 6.32 10.41
N VAL A 14 -14.26 7.47 10.58
CA VAL A 14 -15.69 7.57 10.88
C VAL A 14 -16.50 8.08 9.70
N ASN A 15 -15.93 8.91 8.80
CA ASN A 15 -16.61 9.33 7.57
C ASN A 15 -16.40 8.26 6.49
N ASP A 16 -17.44 8.03 5.72
CA ASP A 16 -17.43 7.08 4.61
C ASP A 16 -16.95 5.68 5.02
N ASN A 17 -17.37 5.19 6.19
CA ASN A 17 -17.19 3.83 6.66
C ASN A 17 -18.52 3.09 6.55
N LEU A 18 -18.61 2.15 5.59
CA LEU A 18 -19.88 1.48 5.26
C LEU A 18 -20.42 0.64 6.41
N ALA A 19 -19.56 -0.11 7.10
CA ALA A 19 -19.97 -0.93 8.23
C ALA A 19 -20.48 -0.07 9.39
N LEU A 20 -19.74 0.99 9.74
CA LEU A 20 -20.14 1.91 10.80
C LEU A 20 -21.43 2.64 10.45
N HIS A 21 -21.59 3.09 9.22
CA HIS A 21 -22.81 3.72 8.74
C HIS A 21 -24.01 2.77 8.86
N ALA A 22 -23.87 1.53 8.41
CA ALA A 22 -24.92 0.53 8.48
C ALA A 22 -25.31 0.19 9.92
N ALA A 23 -24.33 0.00 10.80
CA ALA A 23 -24.57 -0.26 12.22
C ALA A 23 -25.35 0.86 12.92
N CYS A 24 -25.16 2.11 12.45
CA CYS A 24 -25.78 3.30 13.04
C CYS A 24 -27.14 3.69 12.43
N ARG A 25 -27.65 2.96 11.43
CA ARG A 25 -28.97 3.24 10.80
C ARG A 25 -30.11 3.16 11.79
N ASP A 26 -30.08 2.17 12.69
CA ASP A 26 -31.04 2.05 13.77
C ASP A 26 -30.63 3.01 14.91
N SER A 27 -31.40 4.07 15.10
CA SER A 27 -31.16 5.05 16.15
C SER A 27 -31.37 4.51 17.56
N HIS A 28 -32.14 3.42 17.70
CA HIS A 28 -32.45 2.80 18.99
C HIS A 28 -31.47 1.68 19.38
N ALA A 29 -30.67 1.17 18.45
CA ALA A 29 -29.67 0.17 18.75
C ALA A 29 -28.51 0.76 19.57
N LYS A 30 -27.99 0.01 20.54
CA LYS A 30 -26.68 0.31 21.14
C LYS A 30 -25.59 -0.05 20.11
N VAL A 31 -24.73 0.90 19.76
CA VAL A 31 -23.60 0.64 18.83
C VAL A 31 -22.31 0.69 19.62
N ILE A 32 -21.50 -0.36 19.47
CA ILE A 32 -20.14 -0.46 20.02
C ILE A 32 -19.18 -0.83 18.89
N ALA A 33 -17.91 -0.54 19.06
CA ALA A 33 -16.86 -0.91 18.13
C ALA A 33 -15.82 -1.79 18.82
N LEU A 34 -15.15 -2.65 18.04
CA LEU A 34 -14.09 -3.53 18.51
C LEU A 34 -12.91 -3.45 17.54
N TYR A 35 -11.70 -3.31 18.06
CA TYR A 35 -10.45 -3.51 17.35
C TYR A 35 -9.69 -4.69 17.95
N LEU A 36 -9.42 -5.71 17.15
CA LEU A 36 -8.60 -6.88 17.54
C LEU A 36 -7.21 -6.71 16.95
N ALA A 37 -6.22 -6.53 17.82
CA ALA A 37 -4.82 -6.52 17.44
C ALA A 37 -4.29 -7.96 17.34
N THR A 38 -3.52 -8.27 16.29
CA THR A 38 -2.95 -9.61 16.03
C THR A 38 -1.43 -9.52 15.79
N PRO A 39 -0.61 -9.18 16.83
CA PRO A 39 0.82 -8.90 16.67
C PRO A 39 1.61 -10.04 16.03
N ALA A 40 1.29 -11.30 16.36
CA ALA A 40 1.98 -12.46 15.78
C ALA A 40 1.75 -12.57 14.26
N GLN A 41 0.54 -12.24 13.77
CA GLN A 41 0.28 -12.18 12.35
C GLN A 41 1.04 -11.01 11.70
N TRP A 42 1.05 -9.84 12.34
CA TRP A 42 1.80 -8.70 11.82
C TRP A 42 3.28 -9.04 11.66
N GLN A 43 3.85 -9.79 12.61
CA GLN A 43 5.22 -10.29 12.52
C GLN A 43 5.41 -11.27 11.36
N GLN A 44 4.46 -12.19 11.15
CA GLN A 44 4.50 -13.16 10.04
C GLN A 44 4.38 -12.48 8.67
N HIS A 45 3.60 -11.40 8.60
CA HIS A 45 3.39 -10.61 7.38
C HIS A 45 4.36 -9.41 7.28
N GLU A 46 5.32 -9.34 8.20
CA GLU A 46 6.43 -8.40 8.16
C GLU A 46 6.00 -6.94 8.15
N MET A 47 4.96 -6.59 8.93
CA MET A 47 4.50 -5.21 9.05
C MET A 47 5.63 -4.31 9.56
N SER A 48 5.80 -3.17 8.90
CA SER A 48 6.77 -2.16 9.31
C SER A 48 6.48 -1.62 10.71
N PRO A 49 7.50 -1.45 11.58
CA PRO A 49 7.35 -0.77 12.87
C PRO A 49 6.80 0.65 12.75
N LYS A 50 7.14 1.38 11.70
CA LYS A 50 6.57 2.72 11.39
C LYS A 50 5.09 2.62 11.03
N GLN A 51 4.68 1.61 10.28
CA GLN A 51 3.27 1.38 9.95
C GLN A 51 2.48 1.02 11.20
N ALA A 52 2.99 0.16 12.07
CA ALA A 52 2.36 -0.18 13.34
C ALA A 52 2.16 1.07 14.24
N ALA A 53 3.17 1.93 14.32
CA ALA A 53 3.07 3.21 15.04
C ALA A 53 2.01 4.14 14.44
N PHE A 54 1.94 4.23 13.11
CA PHE A 54 0.93 5.05 12.41
C PHE A 54 -0.49 4.51 12.62
N ILE A 55 -0.67 3.17 12.56
CA ILE A 55 -1.96 2.51 12.85
C ILE A 55 -2.40 2.81 14.27
N HIS A 56 -1.52 2.65 15.27
CA HIS A 56 -1.83 2.94 16.66
C HIS A 56 -2.26 4.41 16.86
N ALA A 57 -1.48 5.35 16.32
CA ALA A 57 -1.80 6.77 16.41
C ALA A 57 -3.15 7.11 15.73
N SER A 58 -3.45 6.50 14.58
CA SER A 58 -4.72 6.67 13.87
C SER A 58 -5.89 6.02 14.63
N LEU A 59 -5.68 4.87 15.26
CA LEU A 59 -6.68 4.20 16.10
C LEU A 59 -7.10 5.07 17.29
N LEU A 60 -6.16 5.77 17.92
CA LEU A 60 -6.47 6.72 19.00
C LEU A 60 -7.32 7.90 18.51
N GLN A 61 -7.12 8.36 17.26
CA GLN A 61 -7.97 9.41 16.67
C GLN A 61 -9.39 8.89 16.40
N VAL A 62 -9.50 7.68 15.84
CA VAL A 62 -10.82 7.03 15.61
C VAL A 62 -11.56 6.83 16.94
N GLN A 63 -10.86 6.37 17.98
CA GLN A 63 -11.45 6.19 19.30
C GLN A 63 -12.09 7.49 19.81
N ARG A 64 -11.38 8.62 19.72
CA ARG A 64 -11.89 9.93 20.13
C ARG A 64 -13.12 10.31 19.31
N ALA A 65 -13.02 10.17 17.99
CA ALA A 65 -14.12 10.51 17.08
C ALA A 65 -15.38 9.66 17.30
N LEU A 66 -15.24 8.39 17.68
CA LEU A 66 -16.33 7.50 18.05
C LEU A 66 -16.92 7.88 19.43
N ALA A 67 -16.08 8.17 20.42
CA ALA A 67 -16.49 8.57 21.75
C ALA A 67 -17.30 9.89 21.73
N GLU A 68 -16.91 10.86 20.88
CA GLU A 68 -17.68 12.10 20.63
C GLU A 68 -19.07 11.83 20.06
N ARG A 69 -19.27 10.67 19.44
CA ARG A 69 -20.55 10.22 18.87
C ARG A 69 -21.34 9.27 19.75
N GLY A 70 -20.85 8.98 20.96
CA GLY A 70 -21.51 8.06 21.88
C GLY A 70 -21.31 6.58 21.50
N ILE A 71 -20.22 6.26 20.81
CA ILE A 71 -19.85 4.88 20.43
C ILE A 71 -18.56 4.53 21.16
N GLU A 72 -18.62 3.47 21.98
CA GLU A 72 -17.45 2.98 22.70
C GLU A 72 -16.61 2.10 21.79
N LEU A 73 -15.29 2.35 21.72
CA LEU A 73 -14.33 1.48 21.05
C LEU A 73 -13.62 0.60 22.09
N HIS A 74 -13.84 -0.70 21.99
CA HIS A 74 -13.12 -1.73 22.74
C HIS A 74 -11.87 -2.17 21.99
N TYR A 75 -10.80 -2.43 22.75
CA TYR A 75 -9.54 -2.95 22.24
C TYR A 75 -9.24 -4.29 22.90
N GLN A 76 -8.80 -5.27 22.11
CA GLN A 76 -8.30 -6.54 22.58
C GLN A 76 -7.12 -7.01 21.72
N ALA A 77 -6.05 -7.47 22.37
CA ALA A 77 -4.95 -8.16 21.68
C ALA A 77 -5.21 -9.68 21.66
N CYS A 78 -4.96 -10.31 20.54
CA CYS A 78 -5.00 -11.76 20.36
C CYS A 78 -3.56 -12.28 20.24
N HIS A 79 -3.27 -13.41 20.90
CA HIS A 79 -1.93 -14.00 20.85
C HIS A 79 -1.61 -14.48 19.42
N ALA A 80 -2.49 -15.26 18.80
CA ALA A 80 -2.37 -15.70 17.43
C ALA A 80 -3.53 -15.18 16.57
N PHE A 81 -3.32 -15.16 15.24
CA PHE A 81 -4.36 -14.75 14.30
C PHE A 81 -5.59 -15.68 14.36
N SER A 82 -5.38 -16.98 14.52
CA SER A 82 -6.43 -17.97 14.74
C SER A 82 -7.35 -17.66 15.92
N ASP A 83 -6.80 -17.06 16.98
CA ASP A 83 -7.53 -16.73 18.19
C ASP A 83 -8.52 -15.57 18.00
N SER A 84 -8.36 -14.79 16.92
CA SER A 84 -9.20 -13.62 16.65
C SER A 84 -10.68 -13.98 16.46
N VAL A 85 -10.99 -15.15 15.90
CA VAL A 85 -12.37 -15.62 15.75
C VAL A 85 -12.95 -15.99 17.11
N ASP A 86 -12.21 -16.71 17.94
CA ASP A 86 -12.64 -17.05 19.30
C ASP A 86 -12.87 -15.79 20.14
N ALA A 87 -11.93 -14.84 20.08
CA ALA A 87 -12.04 -13.56 20.78
C ALA A 87 -13.29 -12.77 20.33
N LEU A 88 -13.57 -12.74 19.02
CA LEU A 88 -14.74 -12.07 18.48
C LEU A 88 -16.05 -12.74 18.94
N VAL A 89 -16.14 -14.07 18.87
CA VAL A 89 -17.32 -14.83 19.32
C VAL A 89 -17.56 -14.63 20.81
N GLN A 90 -16.53 -14.74 21.64
CA GLN A 90 -16.61 -14.50 23.09
C GLN A 90 -17.03 -13.07 23.42
N PHE A 91 -16.48 -12.09 22.67
CA PHE A 91 -16.85 -10.68 22.84
C PHE A 91 -18.32 -10.46 22.49
N CYS A 92 -18.80 -11.01 21.38
CA CYS A 92 -20.21 -10.92 20.96
C CYS A 92 -21.14 -11.54 22.03
N ALA A 93 -20.81 -12.71 22.55
CA ALA A 93 -21.57 -13.34 23.62
C ALA A 93 -21.61 -12.48 24.90
N LYS A 94 -20.45 -11.96 25.34
CA LYS A 94 -20.32 -11.12 26.53
C LYS A 94 -21.11 -9.82 26.43
N GLN A 95 -21.09 -9.18 25.25
CA GLN A 95 -21.76 -7.90 24.99
C GLN A 95 -23.22 -8.09 24.50
N GLN A 96 -23.70 -9.32 24.39
CA GLN A 96 -25.04 -9.64 23.88
C GLN A 96 -25.28 -8.98 22.52
N VAL A 97 -24.34 -9.17 21.57
CA VAL A 97 -24.39 -8.60 20.23
C VAL A 97 -25.44 -9.32 19.41
N ASP A 98 -26.37 -8.58 18.80
CA ASP A 98 -27.38 -9.10 17.87
C ASP A 98 -26.90 -9.06 16.43
N GLN A 99 -26.11 -8.02 16.06
CA GLN A 99 -25.63 -7.85 14.69
C GLN A 99 -24.16 -7.40 14.67
N LEU A 100 -23.38 -8.03 13.79
CA LEU A 100 -22.01 -7.70 13.48
C LEU A 100 -21.94 -7.02 12.11
N PHE A 101 -21.23 -5.87 12.06
CA PHE A 101 -20.95 -5.12 10.84
C PHE A 101 -19.44 -5.00 10.65
N TYR A 102 -18.93 -5.25 9.43
CA TYR A 102 -17.51 -5.14 9.16
C TYR A 102 -17.24 -4.90 7.66
N ASN A 103 -16.06 -4.34 7.37
CA ASN A 103 -15.62 -4.09 6.00
C ASN A 103 -14.67 -5.20 5.55
N TYR A 104 -14.88 -5.77 4.36
CA TYR A 104 -14.07 -6.89 3.86
C TYR A 104 -12.59 -6.56 3.73
N GLN A 105 -11.76 -7.54 4.02
CA GLN A 105 -10.35 -7.64 3.63
C GLN A 105 -10.22 -8.74 2.58
N TYR A 106 -9.30 -8.59 1.63
CA TYR A 106 -9.30 -9.42 0.41
C TYR A 106 -8.18 -10.45 0.37
N GLU A 107 -7.25 -10.37 1.31
CA GLU A 107 -6.17 -11.32 1.49
C GLU A 107 -6.72 -12.69 1.92
N VAL A 108 -6.06 -13.76 1.50
CA VAL A 108 -6.58 -15.13 1.65
C VAL A 108 -6.84 -15.53 3.11
N ASN A 109 -5.94 -15.15 4.03
CA ASN A 109 -6.09 -15.48 5.44
C ASN A 109 -7.26 -14.70 6.07
N GLU A 110 -7.40 -13.42 5.74
CA GLU A 110 -8.44 -12.54 6.23
C GLU A 110 -9.82 -13.00 5.73
N ARG A 111 -9.92 -13.42 4.47
CA ARG A 111 -11.17 -13.99 3.92
C ARG A 111 -11.55 -15.30 4.61
N GLN A 112 -10.57 -16.17 4.89
CA GLN A 112 -10.83 -17.42 5.62
C GLN A 112 -11.28 -17.15 7.06
N ARG A 113 -10.64 -16.20 7.74
CA ARG A 113 -11.03 -15.76 9.08
C ARG A 113 -12.45 -15.20 9.08
N ASP A 114 -12.78 -14.33 8.14
CA ASP A 114 -14.09 -13.69 8.05
C ASP A 114 -15.19 -14.74 7.81
N ALA A 115 -14.96 -15.70 6.90
CA ALA A 115 -15.89 -16.80 6.65
C ALA A 115 -16.11 -17.70 7.88
N GLU A 116 -15.05 -18.00 8.64
CA GLU A 116 -15.17 -18.78 9.87
C GLU A 116 -15.90 -17.99 10.96
N ALA A 117 -15.62 -16.69 11.09
CA ALA A 117 -16.30 -15.80 12.03
C ALA A 117 -17.81 -15.72 11.71
N GLU A 118 -18.18 -15.49 10.46
CA GLU A 118 -19.60 -15.47 10.01
C GLU A 118 -20.32 -16.76 10.37
N LYS A 119 -19.72 -17.91 10.05
CA LYS A 119 -20.31 -19.21 10.33
C LYS A 119 -20.60 -19.39 11.83
N ARG A 120 -19.59 -19.16 12.67
CA ARG A 120 -19.72 -19.36 14.12
C ARG A 120 -20.68 -18.37 14.80
N LEU A 121 -20.70 -17.13 14.33
CA LEU A 121 -21.60 -16.12 14.85
C LEU A 121 -23.05 -16.38 14.39
N HIS A 122 -23.25 -16.84 13.16
CA HIS A 122 -24.56 -17.27 12.67
C HIS A 122 -25.11 -18.44 13.53
N ASP A 123 -24.26 -19.45 13.84
CA ASP A 123 -24.64 -20.57 14.72
C ASP A 123 -24.97 -20.08 16.16
N ALA A 124 -24.42 -18.96 16.58
CA ALA A 124 -24.72 -18.28 17.85
C ALA A 124 -25.91 -17.28 17.77
N GLY A 125 -26.59 -17.18 16.62
CA GLY A 125 -27.74 -16.30 16.43
C GLY A 125 -27.39 -14.83 16.14
N VAL A 126 -26.13 -14.51 15.84
CA VAL A 126 -25.69 -13.15 15.48
C VAL A 126 -25.78 -12.97 13.97
N ILE A 127 -26.44 -11.89 13.52
CA ILE A 127 -26.52 -11.54 12.09
C ILE A 127 -25.23 -10.82 11.70
N CYS A 128 -24.54 -11.31 10.66
CA CYS A 128 -23.32 -10.72 10.15
C CYS A 128 -23.56 -9.99 8.81
N GLN A 129 -23.00 -8.79 8.66
CA GLN A 129 -23.07 -8.00 7.43
C GLN A 129 -21.69 -7.41 7.08
N GLY A 130 -21.13 -7.87 5.94
CA GLY A 130 -19.88 -7.39 5.39
C GLY A 130 -20.07 -6.40 4.23
N PHE A 131 -19.09 -5.51 3.99
CA PHE A 131 -19.15 -4.47 2.97
C PHE A 131 -17.84 -4.37 2.19
N ASP A 132 -17.95 -4.07 0.88
CA ASP A 132 -16.81 -3.73 0.02
C ASP A 132 -16.44 -2.25 0.19
N ASP A 133 -15.77 -1.93 1.28
CA ASP A 133 -15.48 -0.56 1.70
C ASP A 133 -14.15 -0.01 1.18
N SER A 134 -13.14 -0.86 1.08
CA SER A 134 -11.78 -0.44 0.70
C SER A 134 -11.55 -0.38 -0.82
N LEU A 135 -12.59 -0.62 -1.61
CA LEU A 135 -12.61 -0.59 -3.07
C LEU A 135 -13.72 0.33 -3.59
N LEU A 136 -13.54 0.83 -4.82
CA LEU A 136 -14.58 1.55 -5.55
C LEU A 136 -15.62 0.60 -6.12
N LEU A 137 -15.19 -0.55 -6.61
CA LEU A 137 -16.06 -1.57 -7.18
C LEU A 137 -15.73 -2.94 -6.56
N PRO A 138 -16.74 -3.75 -6.20
CA PRO A 138 -16.52 -5.07 -5.62
C PRO A 138 -15.68 -5.98 -6.53
N PRO A 139 -14.79 -6.84 -6.00
CA PRO A 139 -14.07 -7.83 -6.79
C PRO A 139 -15.05 -8.74 -7.56
N GLY A 140 -14.72 -8.99 -8.84
CA GLY A 140 -15.59 -9.76 -9.73
C GLY A 140 -16.68 -8.94 -10.44
N SER A 141 -16.89 -7.66 -10.11
CA SER A 141 -17.85 -6.78 -10.80
C SER A 141 -17.32 -6.23 -12.13
N VAL A 142 -16.01 -6.28 -12.37
CA VAL A 142 -15.34 -5.85 -13.60
C VAL A 142 -14.72 -7.06 -14.27
N GLN A 143 -15.40 -7.58 -15.30
CA GLN A 143 -15.05 -8.81 -16.01
C GLN A 143 -14.97 -8.58 -17.52
N SER A 144 -14.17 -9.42 -18.19
CA SER A 144 -14.13 -9.52 -19.66
C SER A 144 -15.40 -10.16 -20.21
N GLY A 145 -15.53 -10.21 -21.53
CA GLY A 145 -16.71 -10.76 -22.19
C GLY A 145 -16.99 -12.24 -21.91
N ASP A 146 -15.94 -13.00 -21.54
CA ASP A 146 -16.02 -14.40 -21.09
C ASP A 146 -16.25 -14.57 -19.58
N ARG A 147 -16.56 -13.47 -18.90
CA ARG A 147 -16.77 -13.40 -17.43
C ARG A 147 -15.53 -13.75 -16.58
N SER A 148 -14.35 -13.67 -17.16
CA SER A 148 -13.09 -13.82 -16.43
C SER A 148 -12.55 -12.48 -15.92
N MET A 149 -11.67 -12.54 -14.92
CA MET A 149 -10.92 -11.36 -14.48
C MET A 149 -9.89 -10.96 -15.54
N TYR A 150 -9.79 -9.67 -15.82
CA TYR A 150 -8.76 -9.13 -16.71
C TYR A 150 -7.35 -9.43 -16.18
N LYS A 151 -6.47 -9.85 -17.10
CA LYS A 151 -5.04 -10.08 -16.80
C LYS A 151 -4.14 -8.93 -17.25
N VAL A 152 -4.72 -7.94 -17.93
CA VAL A 152 -4.01 -6.77 -18.47
C VAL A 152 -4.70 -5.51 -17.95
N PHE A 153 -3.91 -4.56 -17.48
CA PHE A 153 -4.42 -3.36 -16.82
C PHE A 153 -5.23 -2.45 -17.77
N THR A 154 -4.73 -2.18 -18.96
CA THR A 154 -5.37 -1.22 -19.88
C THR A 154 -6.83 -1.60 -20.19
N PRO A 155 -7.18 -2.83 -20.60
CA PRO A 155 -8.57 -3.20 -20.78
C PRO A 155 -9.38 -3.22 -19.49
N PHE A 156 -8.78 -3.59 -18.36
CA PHE A 156 -9.41 -3.49 -17.04
C PHE A 156 -9.77 -2.05 -16.71
N SER A 157 -8.83 -1.11 -16.81
CA SER A 157 -9.06 0.31 -16.54
C SER A 157 -10.19 0.89 -17.39
N LYS A 158 -10.21 0.58 -18.69
CA LYS A 158 -11.30 1.01 -19.59
C LYS A 158 -12.67 0.45 -19.17
N ALA A 159 -12.73 -0.83 -18.78
CA ALA A 159 -13.98 -1.44 -18.32
C ALA A 159 -14.40 -0.88 -16.96
N PHE A 160 -13.43 -0.63 -16.07
CA PHE A 160 -13.64 -0.03 -14.76
C PHE A 160 -14.23 1.38 -14.86
N VAL A 161 -13.65 2.24 -15.70
CA VAL A 161 -14.15 3.61 -15.94
C VAL A 161 -15.58 3.58 -16.50
N ARG A 162 -15.85 2.74 -17.50
CA ARG A 162 -17.23 2.57 -18.01
C ARG A 162 -18.22 2.15 -16.93
N ARG A 163 -17.79 1.31 -15.99
CA ARG A 163 -18.63 0.91 -14.87
C ARG A 163 -18.89 2.07 -13.91
N LEU A 164 -17.87 2.87 -13.60
CA LEU A 164 -18.02 4.09 -12.78
C LEU A 164 -18.95 5.12 -13.44
N GLN A 165 -18.87 5.27 -14.78
CA GLN A 165 -19.75 6.18 -15.52
C GLN A 165 -21.23 5.74 -15.53
N GLN A 166 -21.51 4.46 -15.30
CA GLN A 166 -22.89 3.95 -15.13
C GLN A 166 -23.47 4.25 -13.74
N GLY A 167 -22.65 4.48 -12.75
CA GLY A 167 -23.03 4.82 -11.40
C GLY A 167 -21.82 4.88 -10.47
N LEU A 168 -21.60 6.05 -9.89
CA LEU A 168 -20.52 6.25 -8.92
C LEU A 168 -20.88 5.60 -7.57
N PRO A 169 -19.94 4.93 -6.90
CA PRO A 169 -20.16 4.49 -5.54
C PRO A 169 -20.30 5.70 -4.61
N GLU A 170 -21.36 5.74 -3.83
CA GLU A 170 -21.66 6.87 -2.96
C GLU A 170 -20.80 6.90 -1.70
N CYS A 171 -20.40 8.09 -1.24
CA CYS A 171 -19.86 8.29 0.08
C CYS A 171 -20.98 8.35 1.12
N VAL A 172 -20.78 7.69 2.26
CA VAL A 172 -21.72 7.72 3.37
C VAL A 172 -21.28 8.73 4.44
N PRO A 173 -22.19 9.46 5.08
CA PRO A 173 -21.83 10.41 6.12
C PRO A 173 -21.33 9.69 7.39
N ALA A 174 -20.56 10.42 8.21
CA ALA A 174 -20.26 9.98 9.57
C ALA A 174 -21.57 9.80 10.38
N PRO A 175 -21.59 8.89 11.35
CA PRO A 175 -22.74 8.70 12.22
C PRO A 175 -23.11 9.99 12.95
N LYS A 176 -24.41 10.20 13.15
CA LYS A 176 -24.91 11.26 14.05
C LYS A 176 -24.51 10.95 15.49
N THR A 177 -24.35 12.01 16.30
CA THR A 177 -24.12 11.88 17.73
C THR A 177 -25.32 11.19 18.39
N ARG A 178 -25.04 10.21 19.23
CA ARG A 178 -26.03 9.39 19.94
C ARG A 178 -26.23 9.94 21.35
N GLU A 179 -27.33 9.52 21.98
CA GLU A 179 -27.62 9.89 23.39
C GLU A 179 -26.48 9.40 24.31
N GLY A 180 -26.15 10.22 25.31
CA GLY A 180 -25.06 9.95 26.25
C GLY A 180 -23.66 10.37 25.78
N ALA A 181 -23.52 10.91 24.57
CA ALA A 181 -22.24 11.45 24.09
C ALA A 181 -21.88 12.79 24.76
N PRO A 182 -20.57 13.13 24.88
CA PRO A 182 -19.42 12.29 24.57
C PRO A 182 -19.16 11.23 25.67
N LEU A 183 -18.65 10.07 25.25
CA LEU A 183 -18.21 9.04 26.19
C LEU A 183 -16.76 9.30 26.62
N LYS A 184 -16.43 8.84 27.84
CA LYS A 184 -15.03 8.79 28.26
C LYS A 184 -14.35 7.61 27.55
N ALA A 185 -13.35 7.89 26.73
CA ALA A 185 -12.58 6.85 26.03
C ALA A 185 -11.77 6.02 27.02
N THR A 186 -11.86 4.69 26.92
CA THR A 186 -10.99 3.75 27.64
C THR A 186 -9.61 3.77 26.99
N PRO A 187 -8.50 3.97 27.74
CA PRO A 187 -7.17 4.01 27.13
C PRO A 187 -6.84 2.73 26.34
N ILE A 188 -6.40 2.90 25.11
CA ILE A 188 -5.84 1.81 24.31
C ILE A 188 -4.34 1.73 24.62
N PRO A 189 -3.83 0.58 25.06
CA PRO A 189 -2.41 0.42 25.33
C PRO A 189 -1.58 0.47 24.04
N ALA A 190 -0.27 0.65 24.18
CA ALA A 190 0.65 0.41 23.08
C ALA A 190 0.50 -1.03 22.55
N PHE A 191 0.69 -1.22 21.26
CA PHE A 191 0.68 -2.56 20.69
C PHE A 191 1.84 -3.40 21.25
N ASP A 192 1.60 -4.66 21.55
CA ASP A 192 2.64 -5.66 21.83
C ASP A 192 3.34 -6.04 20.50
N TYR A 193 3.95 -5.06 19.87
CA TYR A 193 4.60 -5.15 18.58
C TYR A 193 5.68 -4.06 18.48
N PRO A 194 6.82 -4.32 17.80
CA PRO A 194 7.82 -3.29 17.57
C PRO A 194 7.23 -2.07 16.90
N THR A 195 7.52 -0.90 17.42
CA THR A 195 7.13 0.39 16.83
C THR A 195 8.36 1.26 16.67
N GLU A 196 8.37 2.06 15.61
CA GLU A 196 9.40 3.05 15.34
C GLU A 196 8.74 4.40 15.05
N ALA A 197 9.36 5.47 15.51
CA ALA A 197 8.87 6.82 15.24
C ALA A 197 8.83 7.09 13.72
N PHE A 198 7.77 7.73 13.28
CA PHE A 198 7.58 8.19 11.91
C PHE A 198 7.46 9.72 11.87
N ASP A 199 7.69 10.30 10.72
CA ASP A 199 7.54 11.74 10.51
C ASP A 199 6.07 12.14 10.55
N GLN A 200 5.63 12.71 11.68
CA GLN A 200 4.24 13.14 11.90
C GLN A 200 3.90 14.46 11.20
N ASP A 201 4.88 15.24 10.80
CA ASP A 201 4.65 16.43 9.98
C ASP A 201 4.40 16.04 8.52
N LEU A 202 5.12 15.04 8.05
CA LEU A 202 4.91 14.46 6.71
C LEU A 202 3.66 13.59 6.62
N PHE A 203 3.39 12.78 7.64
CA PHE A 203 2.26 11.86 7.72
C PHE A 203 1.48 12.06 9.04
N PRO A 204 0.82 13.20 9.25
CA PRO A 204 0.03 13.39 10.47
C PRO A 204 -1.11 12.35 10.52
N PRO A 205 -1.28 11.64 11.66
CA PRO A 205 -2.24 10.55 11.76
C PRO A 205 -3.70 11.06 11.82
N GLY A 206 -4.61 10.21 11.38
CA GLY A 206 -6.05 10.43 11.50
C GLY A 206 -6.71 11.04 10.27
N GLU A 207 -8.02 10.92 10.24
CA GLU A 207 -8.87 11.22 9.10
C GLU A 207 -8.86 12.70 8.69
N ALA A 208 -8.84 13.61 9.66
CA ALA A 208 -8.84 15.05 9.41
C ALA A 208 -7.61 15.48 8.60
N ALA A 209 -6.45 14.93 8.91
CA ALA A 209 -5.19 15.18 8.19
C ALA A 209 -5.22 14.59 6.78
N ALA A 210 -5.72 13.38 6.64
CA ALA A 210 -5.88 12.72 5.34
C ALA A 210 -6.80 13.52 4.41
N LEU A 211 -7.96 13.98 4.91
CA LEU A 211 -8.92 14.81 4.17
C LEU A 211 -8.35 16.19 3.81
N LYS A 212 -7.56 16.80 4.70
CA LYS A 212 -6.88 18.07 4.41
C LYS A 212 -5.90 17.90 3.26
N ARG A 213 -5.09 16.83 3.28
CA ARG A 213 -4.13 16.51 2.22
C ARG A 213 -4.83 16.20 0.90
N LEU A 214 -5.92 15.41 0.93
CA LEU A 214 -6.71 15.11 -0.25
C LEU A 214 -7.31 16.37 -0.87
N ARG A 215 -7.91 17.27 -0.06
CA ARG A 215 -8.45 18.55 -0.55
C ARG A 215 -7.39 19.41 -1.22
N HIS A 216 -6.21 19.51 -0.60
CA HIS A 216 -5.09 20.25 -1.20
C HIS A 216 -4.64 19.62 -2.51
N PHE A 217 -4.42 18.31 -2.55
CA PHE A 217 -3.94 17.62 -3.76
C PHE A 217 -4.94 17.66 -4.91
N ALA A 218 -6.24 17.57 -4.64
CA ALA A 218 -7.28 17.55 -5.66
C ALA A 218 -7.46 18.90 -6.40
N THR A 219 -6.87 19.98 -5.92
CA THR A 219 -6.86 21.29 -6.63
C THR A 219 -5.80 21.28 -7.75
N GLN A 220 -4.93 22.28 -7.83
CA GLN A 220 -3.92 22.39 -8.87
C GLN A 220 -2.89 21.23 -8.92
N PRO A 221 -2.42 20.64 -7.79
CA PRO A 221 -1.44 19.55 -7.84
C PRO A 221 -1.86 18.33 -8.68
N VAL A 222 -3.15 17.95 -8.67
CA VAL A 222 -3.64 16.80 -9.48
C VAL A 222 -3.56 17.06 -10.98
N ILE A 223 -3.70 18.33 -11.40
CA ILE A 223 -3.57 18.74 -12.82
C ILE A 223 -2.12 18.74 -13.27
N ASP A 224 -1.20 19.08 -12.37
CA ASP A 224 0.25 19.07 -12.63
C ASP A 224 0.86 17.65 -12.55
N TYR A 225 0.15 16.72 -11.92
CA TYR A 225 0.61 15.37 -11.65
C TYR A 225 1.16 14.64 -12.88
N PRO A 226 0.52 14.66 -14.07
CA PRO A 226 1.06 13.97 -15.25
C PRO A 226 2.47 14.41 -15.64
N ALA A 227 2.78 15.68 -15.47
CA ALA A 227 4.09 16.24 -15.82
C ALA A 227 5.15 16.06 -14.73
N LYS A 228 4.73 16.01 -13.46
CA LYS A 228 5.65 16.08 -12.31
C LYS A 228 5.78 14.76 -11.53
N ARG A 229 4.87 13.79 -11.75
CA ARG A 229 4.77 12.56 -10.98
C ARG A 229 6.03 11.69 -10.94
N ASP A 230 6.90 11.84 -11.90
CA ASP A 230 8.12 11.04 -12.05
C ASP A 230 9.39 11.75 -11.51
N LEU A 231 9.26 12.96 -11.00
CA LEU A 231 10.38 13.78 -10.51
C LEU A 231 10.48 13.72 -8.98
N PRO A 232 11.35 12.85 -8.41
CA PRO A 232 11.37 12.60 -6.96
C PRO A 232 11.87 13.77 -6.13
N ALA A 233 12.59 14.72 -6.73
CA ALA A 233 13.03 15.95 -6.07
C ALA A 233 11.85 16.92 -5.77
N LEU A 234 10.70 16.74 -6.44
CA LEU A 234 9.55 17.62 -6.28
C LEU A 234 8.52 17.03 -5.31
N ASP A 235 7.89 17.89 -4.52
CA ASP A 235 6.70 17.52 -3.75
C ASP A 235 5.45 17.59 -4.65
N ALA A 236 5.35 16.64 -5.58
CA ALA A 236 4.33 16.62 -6.65
C ALA A 236 3.44 15.38 -6.62
N THR A 237 3.56 14.54 -5.61
CA THR A 237 2.70 13.36 -5.43
C THR A 237 1.74 13.56 -4.26
N SER A 238 0.63 12.81 -4.27
CA SER A 238 -0.39 12.97 -3.22
C SER A 238 0.05 12.50 -1.85
N ARG A 239 0.96 11.52 -1.77
CA ARG A 239 1.36 10.80 -0.53
C ARG A 239 0.15 10.26 0.26
N LEU A 240 -0.95 9.94 -0.43
CA LEU A 240 -2.17 9.40 0.19
C LEU A 240 -2.11 7.90 0.41
N SER A 241 -1.08 7.22 -0.09
CA SER A 241 -0.90 5.77 0.03
C SER A 241 -0.93 5.27 1.49
N VAL A 242 -0.34 6.02 2.42
CA VAL A 242 -0.33 5.70 3.86
C VAL A 242 -1.74 5.62 4.43
N TYR A 243 -2.56 6.60 4.09
CA TYR A 243 -3.95 6.69 4.57
C TYR A 243 -4.87 5.66 3.90
N LEU A 244 -4.63 5.36 2.62
CA LEU A 244 -5.37 4.33 1.88
C LEU A 244 -5.00 2.91 2.32
N ALA A 245 -3.73 2.65 2.67
CA ALA A 245 -3.27 1.35 3.16
C ALA A 245 -3.85 0.99 4.52
N THR A 246 -4.06 1.99 5.39
CA THR A 246 -4.59 1.82 6.75
C THR A 246 -6.09 2.12 6.86
N GLY A 247 -6.73 2.48 5.76
CA GLY A 247 -8.15 2.80 5.70
C GLY A 247 -8.56 4.06 6.47
N VAL A 248 -7.60 4.93 6.78
CA VAL A 248 -7.88 6.29 7.30
C VAL A 248 -8.57 7.17 6.27
N LEU A 249 -8.38 6.83 4.99
CA LEU A 249 -9.02 7.45 3.83
C LEU A 249 -9.61 6.37 2.93
N SER A 250 -10.82 6.59 2.40
CA SER A 250 -11.43 5.68 1.44
C SER A 250 -11.12 6.07 -0.01
N PRO A 251 -11.13 5.11 -0.95
CA PRO A 251 -11.02 5.43 -2.38
C PRO A 251 -12.23 6.21 -2.91
N ARG A 252 -13.43 6.05 -2.32
CA ARG A 252 -14.63 6.85 -2.66
C ARG A 252 -14.43 8.32 -2.34
N GLN A 253 -13.91 8.65 -1.16
CA GLN A 253 -13.55 10.03 -0.79
C GLN A 253 -12.56 10.64 -1.79
N CYS A 254 -11.57 9.86 -2.23
CA CYS A 254 -10.62 10.29 -3.25
C CYS A 254 -11.30 10.58 -4.59
N LEU A 255 -12.11 9.65 -5.09
CA LEU A 255 -12.83 9.78 -6.36
C LEU A 255 -13.76 10.99 -6.35
N HIS A 256 -14.61 11.09 -5.32
CA HIS A 256 -15.58 12.20 -5.21
C HIS A 256 -14.92 13.56 -5.05
N ARG A 257 -13.81 13.63 -4.30
CA ARG A 257 -13.10 14.91 -4.15
C ARG A 257 -12.49 15.37 -5.48
N VAL A 258 -11.88 14.46 -6.25
CA VAL A 258 -11.31 14.82 -7.54
C VAL A 258 -12.41 15.19 -8.55
N LEU A 259 -13.52 14.45 -8.58
CA LEU A 259 -14.66 14.79 -9.45
C LEU A 259 -15.37 16.10 -9.07
N HIS A 260 -15.35 16.47 -7.79
CA HIS A 260 -15.89 17.76 -7.33
C HIS A 260 -15.09 18.94 -7.88
N GLU A 261 -13.76 18.83 -7.87
CA GLU A 261 -12.86 19.87 -8.41
C GLU A 261 -12.75 19.82 -9.95
N HIS A 262 -12.81 18.60 -10.52
CA HIS A 262 -12.61 18.31 -11.93
C HIS A 262 -13.69 17.33 -12.41
N PRO A 263 -14.88 17.82 -12.79
CA PRO A 263 -16.01 16.96 -13.19
C PRO A 263 -15.72 16.06 -14.40
N ASP A 264 -14.78 16.46 -15.25
CA ASP A 264 -14.31 15.72 -16.43
C ASP A 264 -13.20 14.68 -16.13
N ALA A 265 -12.88 14.46 -14.86
CA ALA A 265 -11.73 13.63 -14.49
C ALA A 265 -11.82 12.18 -14.97
N LEU A 266 -13.01 11.65 -15.25
CA LEU A 266 -13.19 10.32 -15.85
C LEU A 266 -13.16 10.30 -17.39
N ASP A 267 -13.11 11.48 -18.04
CA ASP A 267 -13.14 11.64 -19.50
C ASP A 267 -11.73 11.83 -20.09
N ASN A 268 -10.74 11.16 -19.54
CA ASN A 268 -9.34 11.21 -19.98
C ASN A 268 -8.67 12.58 -19.84
N SER A 269 -9.08 13.37 -18.85
CA SER A 269 -8.46 14.65 -18.51
C SER A 269 -7.09 14.47 -17.82
N ARG A 270 -6.40 15.57 -17.53
CA ARG A 270 -5.11 15.53 -16.79
C ARG A 270 -5.29 14.94 -15.38
N ALA A 271 -6.41 15.20 -14.74
CA ALA A 271 -6.74 14.63 -13.43
C ALA A 271 -6.94 13.10 -13.46
N PHE A 272 -7.36 12.55 -14.61
CA PHE A 272 -7.49 11.11 -14.80
C PHE A 272 -6.18 10.37 -14.55
N THR A 273 -5.05 10.96 -14.85
CA THR A 273 -3.74 10.30 -14.63
C THR A 273 -3.57 9.86 -13.17
N TRP A 274 -4.02 10.66 -12.21
CA TRP A 274 -3.98 10.26 -10.81
C TRP A 274 -5.09 9.30 -10.42
N LEU A 275 -6.31 9.48 -10.93
CA LEU A 275 -7.40 8.51 -10.71
C LEU A 275 -7.02 7.13 -11.26
N ASN A 276 -6.26 7.07 -12.34
CA ASN A 276 -5.75 5.82 -12.89
C ASN A 276 -4.81 5.07 -11.92
N GLU A 277 -4.13 5.79 -11.00
CA GLU A 277 -3.34 5.14 -9.93
C GLU A 277 -4.25 4.48 -8.88
N LEU A 278 -5.44 5.04 -8.60
CA LEU A 278 -6.45 4.36 -7.78
C LEU A 278 -6.98 3.11 -8.49
N ILE A 279 -7.14 3.15 -9.82
CA ILE A 279 -7.58 1.99 -10.61
C ILE A 279 -6.50 0.90 -10.61
N TRP A 280 -5.20 1.24 -10.61
CA TRP A 280 -4.11 0.28 -10.40
C TRP A 280 -4.23 -0.42 -9.04
N ARG A 281 -4.53 0.34 -7.97
CA ARG A 281 -4.78 -0.21 -6.65
C ARG A 281 -5.96 -1.19 -6.63
N GLU A 282 -7.06 -0.85 -7.32
CA GLU A 282 -8.21 -1.73 -7.51
C GLU A 282 -7.81 -3.01 -8.26
N PHE A 283 -7.10 -2.87 -9.38
CA PHE A 283 -6.66 -3.99 -10.21
C PHE A 283 -5.89 -5.03 -9.42
N TYR A 284 -4.91 -4.63 -8.62
CA TYR A 284 -4.14 -5.57 -7.81
C TYR A 284 -4.99 -6.27 -6.74
N ARG A 285 -5.96 -5.61 -6.15
CA ARG A 285 -6.87 -6.25 -5.19
C ARG A 285 -7.84 -7.21 -5.85
N HIS A 286 -8.41 -6.86 -7.01
CA HIS A 286 -9.22 -7.78 -7.81
C HIS A 286 -8.41 -9.02 -8.22
N LEU A 287 -7.13 -8.85 -8.54
CA LEU A 287 -6.22 -9.96 -8.84
C LEU A 287 -6.01 -10.88 -7.64
N LEU A 288 -5.79 -10.35 -6.43
CA LEU A 288 -5.62 -11.17 -5.22
C LEU A 288 -6.83 -12.06 -4.96
N VAL A 289 -8.03 -11.54 -5.21
CA VAL A 289 -9.27 -12.31 -5.04
C VAL A 289 -9.41 -13.39 -6.11
N ALA A 290 -9.08 -13.08 -7.36
CA ALA A 290 -9.17 -14.02 -8.48
C ALA A 290 -8.06 -15.09 -8.45
N TRP A 291 -6.87 -14.73 -7.97
CA TRP A 291 -5.71 -15.64 -7.84
C TRP A 291 -5.12 -15.59 -6.43
N PRO A 292 -5.70 -16.30 -5.46
CA PRO A 292 -5.25 -16.28 -4.06
C PRO A 292 -3.80 -16.76 -3.85
N ALA A 293 -3.24 -17.47 -4.84
CA ALA A 293 -1.83 -17.87 -4.83
C ALA A 293 -0.85 -16.68 -4.78
N LEU A 294 -1.29 -15.49 -5.23
CA LEU A 294 -0.52 -14.25 -5.12
C LEU A 294 -0.29 -13.85 -3.66
N CYS A 295 -1.26 -14.08 -2.78
CA CYS A 295 -1.10 -13.86 -1.33
C CYS A 295 -0.04 -14.77 -0.69
N ARG A 296 0.40 -15.80 -1.40
CA ARG A 296 1.44 -16.75 -0.97
C ARG A 296 2.74 -16.57 -1.74
N HIS A 297 2.96 -15.37 -2.29
CA HIS A 297 4.16 -14.98 -3.03
C HIS A 297 4.51 -15.90 -4.21
N LYS A 298 3.49 -16.52 -4.82
CA LYS A 298 3.68 -17.32 -6.05
C LYS A 298 3.70 -16.38 -7.26
N PRO A 299 4.57 -16.62 -8.25
CA PRO A 299 4.56 -15.82 -9.47
C PRO A 299 3.26 -16.07 -10.23
N PHE A 300 2.74 -15.02 -10.87
CA PHE A 300 1.56 -15.14 -11.73
C PHE A 300 1.88 -15.89 -13.03
N ILE A 301 3.05 -15.63 -13.62
CA ILE A 301 3.54 -16.29 -14.83
C ILE A 301 4.31 -17.54 -14.42
N ASP A 302 3.73 -18.71 -14.65
CA ASP A 302 4.19 -20.00 -14.14
C ASP A 302 5.63 -20.32 -14.47
N TRP A 303 6.08 -20.16 -15.73
CA TRP A 303 7.43 -20.52 -16.13
C TRP A 303 8.51 -19.70 -15.39
N THR A 304 8.17 -18.54 -14.86
CA THR A 304 9.12 -17.70 -14.13
C THR A 304 9.55 -18.28 -12.78
N ARG A 305 8.88 -19.35 -12.32
CA ARG A 305 9.33 -20.15 -11.16
C ARG A 305 10.68 -20.83 -11.41
N ASN A 306 11.03 -21.02 -12.67
CA ASN A 306 12.27 -21.68 -13.10
C ASN A 306 13.45 -20.68 -13.19
N VAL A 307 13.23 -19.39 -12.93
CA VAL A 307 14.33 -18.42 -12.92
C VAL A 307 15.28 -18.73 -11.79
N GLU A 308 16.54 -18.96 -12.14
CA GLU A 308 17.63 -19.21 -11.20
C GLU A 308 18.12 -17.90 -10.60
N TRP A 309 17.49 -17.48 -9.51
CA TRP A 309 17.89 -16.31 -8.75
C TRP A 309 19.24 -16.51 -8.07
N GLN A 310 20.05 -15.47 -8.00
CA GLN A 310 21.32 -15.51 -7.30
C GLN A 310 21.12 -15.26 -5.80
N ARG A 311 21.89 -15.97 -5.00
CA ARG A 311 22.02 -15.68 -3.57
C ARG A 311 23.34 -14.95 -3.35
N ASN A 312 23.26 -13.66 -3.04
CA ASN A 312 24.40 -12.82 -2.74
C ASN A 312 24.05 -11.86 -1.60
N ASP A 313 24.32 -12.30 -0.38
CA ASP A 313 23.98 -11.57 0.83
C ASP A 313 24.70 -10.20 0.89
N ALA A 314 25.95 -10.12 0.42
CA ALA A 314 26.70 -8.86 0.41
C ALA A 314 26.07 -7.82 -0.55
N HIS A 315 25.63 -8.23 -1.74
CA HIS A 315 24.92 -7.36 -2.68
C HIS A 315 23.54 -6.94 -2.14
N PHE A 316 22.83 -7.86 -1.50
CA PHE A 316 21.53 -7.58 -0.90
C PHE A 316 21.67 -6.59 0.26
N ASP A 317 22.70 -6.76 1.12
CA ASP A 317 22.97 -5.84 2.21
C ASP A 317 23.40 -4.45 1.71
N ALA A 318 24.21 -4.38 0.65
CA ALA A 318 24.56 -3.13 0.01
C ALA A 318 23.33 -2.41 -0.56
N TRP A 319 22.42 -3.13 -1.20
CA TRP A 319 21.17 -2.56 -1.70
C TRP A 319 20.29 -2.04 -0.56
N LYS A 320 20.06 -2.82 0.50
CA LYS A 320 19.31 -2.38 1.69
C LYS A 320 19.92 -1.15 2.36
N ALA A 321 21.24 -1.06 2.37
CA ALA A 321 21.95 0.04 3.00
C ALA A 321 22.05 1.31 2.13
N GLY A 322 21.65 1.27 0.86
CA GLY A 322 21.85 2.35 -0.10
C GLY A 322 23.35 2.60 -0.35
N LYS A 323 24.07 1.52 -0.67
CA LYS A 323 25.54 1.49 -0.90
C LYS A 323 25.90 0.65 -2.13
N THR A 324 25.09 0.73 -3.18
CA THR A 324 25.31 -0.03 -4.42
C THR A 324 26.32 0.63 -5.36
N GLY A 325 26.63 1.90 -5.14
CA GLY A 325 27.44 2.70 -6.06
C GLY A 325 26.65 3.27 -7.24
N TYR A 326 25.32 3.12 -7.24
CA TYR A 326 24.40 3.74 -8.19
C TYR A 326 23.56 4.81 -7.48
N PRO A 327 23.87 6.10 -7.68
CA PRO A 327 23.37 7.19 -6.83
C PRO A 327 21.84 7.24 -6.71
N ILE A 328 21.09 7.07 -7.80
CA ILE A 328 19.63 7.13 -7.75
C ILE A 328 19.03 5.95 -6.96
N VAL A 329 19.63 4.76 -7.03
CA VAL A 329 19.23 3.60 -6.26
C VAL A 329 19.52 3.81 -4.78
N ASP A 330 20.73 4.28 -4.47
CA ASP A 330 21.19 4.48 -3.09
C ASP A 330 20.40 5.60 -2.38
N ALA A 331 20.16 6.71 -3.07
CA ALA A 331 19.32 7.79 -2.56
C ALA A 331 17.89 7.33 -2.27
N ALA A 332 17.30 6.51 -3.15
CA ALA A 332 15.97 5.96 -2.98
C ALA A 332 15.87 5.02 -1.77
N MET A 333 16.85 4.12 -1.58
CA MET A 333 16.87 3.22 -0.42
C MET A 333 17.07 3.98 0.88
N ARG A 334 17.88 5.06 0.89
CA ARG A 334 18.02 5.93 2.06
C ARG A 334 16.76 6.75 2.34
N GLN A 335 16.01 7.20 1.31
CA GLN A 335 14.69 7.81 1.50
C GLN A 335 13.75 6.85 2.23
N MET A 336 13.65 5.60 1.76
CA MET A 336 12.79 4.60 2.38
C MET A 336 13.16 4.34 3.84
N LYS A 337 14.43 4.20 4.13
CA LYS A 337 14.92 4.00 5.50
C LYS A 337 14.59 5.19 6.41
N ALA A 338 14.79 6.41 5.93
CA ALA A 338 14.55 7.63 6.71
C ALA A 338 13.06 7.86 6.97
N LEU A 339 12.22 7.79 5.92
CA LEU A 339 10.82 8.18 5.98
C LEU A 339 9.84 7.02 6.20
N GLY A 340 10.26 5.77 5.95
CA GLY A 340 9.33 4.65 5.79
C GLY A 340 8.48 4.76 4.52
N TRP A 341 8.90 5.61 3.58
CA TRP A 341 8.19 5.85 2.33
C TRP A 341 9.17 6.07 1.19
N MET A 342 8.81 5.65 -0.01
CA MET A 342 9.61 5.86 -1.21
C MET A 342 8.71 6.34 -2.35
N HIS A 343 9.20 7.31 -3.12
CA HIS A 343 8.55 7.80 -4.32
C HIS A 343 8.31 6.67 -5.34
N ASN A 344 7.14 6.62 -5.99
CA ASN A 344 6.76 5.50 -6.86
C ASN A 344 7.78 5.18 -7.97
N ARG A 345 8.29 6.21 -8.66
CA ARG A 345 9.32 6.01 -9.71
C ARG A 345 10.55 5.30 -9.17
N LEU A 346 10.93 5.62 -7.95
CA LEU A 346 12.09 5.04 -7.29
C LEU A 346 11.84 3.59 -6.85
N ARG A 347 10.62 3.24 -6.45
CA ARG A 347 10.25 1.83 -6.17
C ARG A 347 10.47 0.97 -7.41
N MET A 348 10.10 1.46 -8.59
CA MET A 348 10.33 0.77 -9.85
C MET A 348 11.83 0.61 -10.16
N ILE A 349 12.63 1.66 -9.97
CA ILE A 349 14.07 1.66 -10.25
C ILE A 349 14.80 0.73 -9.30
N THR A 350 14.54 0.83 -7.99
CA THR A 350 15.21 0.00 -6.97
C THR A 350 14.82 -1.47 -7.06
N ALA A 351 13.56 -1.77 -7.37
CA ALA A 351 13.11 -3.14 -7.59
C ALA A 351 13.73 -3.73 -8.87
N SER A 352 13.73 -2.97 -9.98
CA SER A 352 14.41 -3.40 -11.21
C SER A 352 15.91 -3.66 -10.97
N PHE A 353 16.58 -2.82 -10.20
CA PHE A 353 17.99 -3.02 -9.88
C PHE A 353 18.21 -4.33 -9.11
N LEU A 354 17.44 -4.58 -8.07
CA LEU A 354 17.55 -5.83 -7.30
C LEU A 354 17.37 -7.07 -8.17
N VAL A 355 16.30 -7.10 -8.97
CA VAL A 355 15.92 -8.31 -9.72
C VAL A 355 16.63 -8.46 -11.06
N LYS A 356 17.11 -7.36 -11.67
CA LYS A 356 17.68 -7.37 -13.02
C LYS A 356 19.19 -7.10 -13.05
N ASP A 357 19.72 -6.29 -12.15
CA ASP A 357 21.16 -6.05 -12.05
C ASP A 357 21.82 -6.98 -11.04
N LEU A 358 21.18 -7.26 -9.90
CA LEU A 358 21.70 -8.18 -8.91
C LEU A 358 21.21 -9.62 -9.11
N LEU A 359 20.14 -9.83 -9.89
CA LEU A 359 19.48 -11.13 -10.12
C LEU A 359 19.08 -11.81 -8.81
N ILE A 360 18.70 -11.02 -7.79
CA ILE A 360 18.20 -11.50 -6.49
C ILE A 360 16.69 -11.71 -6.57
N ASP A 361 16.18 -12.73 -5.87
CA ASP A 361 14.76 -13.08 -5.86
C ASP A 361 13.91 -11.89 -5.43
N TRP A 362 12.91 -11.55 -6.23
CA TRP A 362 12.01 -10.45 -5.98
C TRP A 362 11.28 -10.55 -4.63
N ARG A 363 11.08 -11.77 -4.10
CA ARG A 363 10.43 -12.00 -2.81
C ARG A 363 11.26 -11.46 -1.64
N GLU A 364 12.59 -11.44 -1.76
CA GLU A 364 13.46 -10.84 -0.74
C GLU A 364 13.26 -9.32 -0.69
N GLY A 365 13.14 -8.69 -1.86
CA GLY A 365 12.87 -7.26 -1.96
C GLY A 365 11.43 -6.90 -1.52
N GLU A 366 10.44 -7.68 -1.93
CA GLU A 366 9.04 -7.54 -1.51
C GLU A 366 8.91 -7.57 0.02
N ARG A 367 9.56 -8.55 0.66
CA ARG A 367 9.64 -8.69 2.11
C ARG A 367 10.28 -7.48 2.77
N TYR A 368 11.43 -7.08 2.28
CA TYR A 368 12.14 -5.92 2.83
C TYR A 368 11.34 -4.62 2.72
N PHE A 369 10.61 -4.43 1.62
CA PHE A 369 9.71 -3.27 1.48
C PHE A 369 8.58 -3.30 2.51
N MET A 370 7.95 -4.45 2.76
CA MET A 370 6.93 -4.55 3.81
C MET A 370 7.50 -4.21 5.19
N GLN A 371 8.74 -4.61 5.49
CA GLN A 371 9.42 -4.31 6.75
C GLN A 371 9.74 -2.82 6.93
N GLN A 372 9.82 -2.05 5.85
CA GLN A 372 10.24 -0.65 5.89
C GLN A 372 9.09 0.34 5.67
N LEU A 373 8.10 -0.03 4.84
CA LEU A 373 7.11 0.93 4.34
C LEU A 373 5.99 1.19 5.34
N ILE A 374 5.75 2.46 5.64
CA ILE A 374 4.61 2.94 6.42
C ILE A 374 3.28 2.75 5.65
N ASP A 375 3.35 2.68 4.33
CA ASP A 375 2.24 2.40 3.42
C ASP A 375 2.23 0.95 2.91
N GLY A 376 2.82 0.02 3.66
CA GLY A 376 2.86 -1.39 3.33
C GLY A 376 1.45 -1.96 3.05
N ASP A 377 1.28 -2.56 1.86
CA ASP A 377 0.03 -3.13 1.37
C ASP A 377 0.36 -4.33 0.47
N LEU A 378 -0.13 -5.50 0.83
CA LEU A 378 0.23 -6.73 0.11
C LEU A 378 -0.10 -6.67 -1.37
N ALA A 379 -1.30 -6.21 -1.74
CA ALA A 379 -1.73 -6.19 -3.13
C ALA A 379 -0.84 -5.30 -4.00
N ALA A 380 -0.60 -4.06 -3.56
CA ALA A 380 0.20 -3.09 -4.30
C ALA A 380 1.69 -3.47 -4.30
N ASN A 381 2.23 -3.95 -3.16
CA ASN A 381 3.63 -4.34 -3.04
C ASN A 381 3.94 -5.58 -3.88
N ASN A 382 3.14 -6.65 -3.76
CA ASN A 382 3.27 -7.87 -4.56
C ASN A 382 3.14 -7.59 -6.06
N GLY A 383 2.10 -6.82 -6.44
CA GLY A 383 1.87 -6.45 -7.84
C GLY A 383 3.04 -5.64 -8.41
N GLY A 384 3.55 -4.66 -7.69
CA GLY A 384 4.68 -3.84 -8.10
C GLY A 384 5.99 -4.63 -8.23
N TRP A 385 6.28 -5.50 -7.27
CA TRP A 385 7.46 -6.37 -7.32
C TRP A 385 7.40 -7.37 -8.46
N GLN A 386 6.27 -8.03 -8.67
CA GLN A 386 6.10 -8.95 -9.80
C GLN A 386 6.12 -8.22 -11.14
N TRP A 387 5.63 -6.97 -11.20
CA TRP A 387 5.78 -6.15 -12.40
C TRP A 387 7.27 -5.91 -12.75
N ALA A 388 8.08 -5.49 -11.79
CA ALA A 388 9.50 -5.23 -11.97
C ALA A 388 10.29 -6.52 -12.29
N ALA A 389 9.91 -7.63 -11.64
CA ALA A 389 10.53 -8.94 -11.81
C ALA A 389 10.13 -9.67 -13.10
N SER A 390 9.17 -9.15 -13.85
CA SER A 390 8.61 -9.82 -15.04
C SER A 390 7.95 -11.19 -14.74
N THR A 391 7.41 -11.32 -13.54
CA THR A 391 6.75 -12.55 -13.04
C THR A 391 5.25 -12.38 -12.88
N GLY A 392 4.76 -11.15 -12.95
CA GLY A 392 3.38 -10.76 -12.68
C GLY A 392 2.51 -10.65 -13.91
N THR A 393 1.25 -10.34 -13.65
CA THR A 393 0.31 -9.97 -14.71
C THR A 393 0.65 -8.56 -15.23
N ASP A 394 0.50 -8.37 -16.54
CA ASP A 394 0.85 -7.09 -17.22
C ASP A 394 2.25 -6.57 -16.87
N ALA A 395 3.15 -7.48 -16.55
CA ALA A 395 4.49 -7.17 -16.08
C ALA A 395 5.37 -6.57 -17.19
N ALA A 396 6.38 -5.81 -16.78
CA ALA A 396 7.42 -5.37 -17.71
C ALA A 396 8.06 -6.59 -18.41
N PRO A 397 8.24 -6.59 -19.73
CA PRO A 397 8.92 -7.67 -20.42
C PRO A 397 10.31 -7.91 -19.81
N TYR A 398 10.74 -9.17 -19.70
CA TYR A 398 12.00 -9.51 -19.03
C TYR A 398 13.23 -8.87 -19.66
N PHE A 399 13.20 -8.58 -20.96
CA PHE A 399 14.26 -7.88 -21.69
C PHE A 399 14.28 -6.37 -21.47
N ARG A 400 13.23 -5.79 -20.85
CA ARG A 400 13.20 -4.38 -20.46
C ARG A 400 13.88 -4.23 -19.10
N ILE A 401 15.17 -3.93 -19.13
CA ILE A 401 16.01 -3.73 -17.95
C ILE A 401 16.35 -2.25 -17.85
N PHE A 402 16.01 -1.63 -16.73
CA PHE A 402 16.33 -0.22 -16.51
C PHE A 402 17.85 -0.06 -16.30
N ASN A 403 18.45 0.88 -17.02
CA ASN A 403 19.79 1.33 -16.69
C ASN A 403 19.68 2.37 -15.57
N PRO A 404 20.20 2.11 -14.37
CA PRO A 404 20.01 3.01 -13.22
C PRO A 404 20.63 4.40 -13.43
N THR A 405 21.75 4.50 -14.16
CA THR A 405 22.36 5.78 -14.53
C THR A 405 21.43 6.61 -15.40
N THR A 406 20.93 6.03 -16.50
CA THR A 406 19.99 6.72 -17.40
C THR A 406 18.65 7.06 -16.71
N GLN A 407 18.20 6.24 -15.75
CA GLN A 407 17.01 6.58 -14.95
C GLN A 407 17.28 7.81 -14.06
N GLY A 408 18.48 7.90 -13.45
CA GLY A 408 18.91 9.07 -12.69
C GLY A 408 18.95 10.33 -13.55
N GLU A 409 19.64 10.28 -14.71
CA GLU A 409 19.72 11.38 -15.69
C GLU A 409 18.34 11.88 -16.12
N ARG A 410 17.39 10.98 -16.27
CA ARG A 410 16.04 11.32 -16.75
C ARG A 410 15.15 11.92 -15.66
N PHE A 411 15.20 11.40 -14.43
CA PHE A 411 14.22 11.73 -13.39
C PHE A 411 14.77 12.62 -12.28
N ASP A 412 16.09 12.82 -12.22
CA ASP A 412 16.78 13.71 -11.29
C ASP A 412 17.97 14.37 -11.99
N GLU A 413 17.73 15.03 -13.14
CA GLU A 413 18.73 15.52 -14.08
C GLU A 413 19.89 16.28 -13.38
N LYS A 414 19.55 17.16 -12.43
CA LYS A 414 20.52 17.95 -11.67
C LYS A 414 21.05 17.27 -10.42
N GLY A 415 20.50 16.10 -10.06
CA GLY A 415 20.89 15.37 -8.86
C GLY A 415 20.42 15.99 -7.55
N ASP A 416 19.35 16.78 -7.55
CA ASP A 416 18.83 17.43 -6.35
C ASP A 416 18.33 16.39 -5.33
N PHE A 417 17.59 15.38 -5.80
CA PHE A 417 17.15 14.25 -4.98
C PHE A 417 18.35 13.43 -4.48
N ILE A 418 19.27 13.12 -5.37
CA ILE A 418 20.50 12.37 -5.04
C ILE A 418 21.26 13.09 -3.93
N ARG A 419 21.56 14.39 -4.06
CA ARG A 419 22.32 15.13 -3.05
C ARG A 419 21.61 15.26 -1.72
N HIS A 420 20.28 15.30 -1.73
CA HIS A 420 19.49 15.36 -0.50
C HIS A 420 19.71 14.10 0.37
N TYR A 421 19.79 12.93 -0.24
CA TYR A 421 19.97 11.66 0.49
C TYR A 421 21.41 11.13 0.49
N LEU A 422 22.28 11.68 -0.37
CA LEU A 422 23.70 11.36 -0.49
C LEU A 422 24.54 12.63 -0.36
N PRO A 423 24.58 13.24 0.83
CA PRO A 423 25.33 14.51 1.03
C PRO A 423 26.83 14.37 0.74
N GLU A 424 27.39 13.17 0.80
CA GLU A 424 28.75 12.85 0.39
C GLU A 424 29.04 13.14 -1.09
N LEU A 425 28.01 13.28 -1.92
CA LEU A 425 28.11 13.65 -3.34
C LEU A 425 27.88 15.15 -3.60
N ALA A 426 27.74 15.99 -2.59
CA ALA A 426 27.43 17.41 -2.74
C ALA A 426 28.45 18.17 -3.58
N GLY A 427 29.72 17.73 -3.60
CA GLY A 427 30.79 18.37 -4.38
C GLY A 427 30.93 17.89 -5.83
N VAL A 428 30.07 16.93 -6.25
CA VAL A 428 30.07 16.42 -7.64
C VAL A 428 29.19 17.32 -8.51
N PRO A 429 29.68 17.78 -9.70
CA PRO A 429 28.89 18.60 -10.63
C PRO A 429 27.61 17.89 -11.09
N ASP A 430 26.59 18.67 -11.50
CA ASP A 430 25.31 18.17 -11.99
C ASP A 430 25.46 17.19 -13.16
N SER A 431 26.38 17.53 -14.09
CA SER A 431 26.66 16.68 -15.28
C SER A 431 27.23 15.30 -14.94
N ASP A 432 27.84 15.16 -13.77
CA ASP A 432 28.62 13.97 -13.39
C ASP A 432 28.00 13.22 -12.20
N ILE A 433 26.93 13.76 -11.61
CA ILE A 433 26.31 13.24 -10.38
C ILE A 433 25.82 11.79 -10.51
N HIS A 434 25.47 11.37 -11.72
CA HIS A 434 24.97 10.01 -12.00
C HIS A 434 26.10 8.99 -12.21
N GLN A 435 27.34 9.46 -12.42
CA GLN A 435 28.55 8.64 -12.54
C GLN A 435 29.71 9.26 -11.76
N PRO A 436 29.57 9.43 -10.43
CA PRO A 436 30.49 10.22 -9.63
C PRO A 436 31.93 9.65 -9.59
N HIS A 437 32.07 8.32 -9.77
CA HIS A 437 33.39 7.68 -9.79
C HIS A 437 34.19 8.02 -11.05
N VAL A 438 33.52 8.13 -12.22
CA VAL A 438 34.14 8.54 -13.48
C VAL A 438 34.67 9.97 -13.34
N TRP A 439 33.86 10.86 -12.75
CA TRP A 439 34.32 12.23 -12.46
C TRP A 439 35.49 12.26 -11.48
N ALA A 440 35.41 11.48 -10.39
CA ALA A 440 36.45 11.46 -9.37
C ALA A 440 37.80 10.95 -9.92
N GLU A 441 37.78 9.90 -10.74
CA GLU A 441 38.96 9.37 -11.43
C GLU A 441 39.59 10.44 -12.33
N LYS A 442 38.75 11.05 -13.19
CA LYS A 442 39.20 12.09 -14.13
C LYS A 442 39.83 13.30 -13.43
N HIS A 443 39.34 13.65 -12.25
CA HIS A 443 39.78 14.83 -11.50
C HIS A 443 40.71 14.50 -10.32
N HIS A 444 41.16 13.25 -10.20
CA HIS A 444 42.00 12.77 -9.09
C HIS A 444 41.40 13.09 -7.71
N LYS A 445 40.09 12.98 -7.57
CA LYS A 445 39.34 13.20 -6.32
C LYS A 445 39.06 11.89 -5.62
N LYS A 446 39.09 11.89 -4.30
CA LYS A 446 38.62 10.78 -3.47
C LYS A 446 37.15 11.04 -3.11
N LEU A 447 36.31 10.06 -3.34
CA LEU A 447 34.92 10.07 -2.90
C LEU A 447 34.75 9.18 -1.67
N ASP A 448 33.98 9.66 -0.71
CA ASP A 448 33.49 8.86 0.40
C ASP A 448 32.13 8.20 0.01
N TYR A 449 32.11 7.58 -1.15
CA TYR A 449 30.96 6.93 -1.73
C TYR A 449 31.41 5.60 -2.39
N PRO A 450 30.68 4.49 -2.18
CA PRO A 450 31.11 3.17 -2.65
C PRO A 450 31.15 3.10 -4.18
N ALA A 451 32.09 2.32 -4.70
CA ALA A 451 32.13 1.98 -6.13
C ALA A 451 30.91 1.11 -6.52
N PRO A 452 30.47 1.12 -7.79
CA PRO A 452 29.43 0.25 -8.28
C PRO A 452 29.72 -1.24 -8.00
N ILE A 453 28.77 -1.91 -7.33
CA ILE A 453 28.94 -3.34 -6.94
C ILE A 453 28.78 -4.29 -8.11
N VAL A 454 28.21 -3.85 -9.22
CA VAL A 454 28.07 -4.61 -10.48
C VAL A 454 28.28 -3.69 -11.68
N ASP A 455 28.75 -4.25 -12.78
CA ASP A 455 28.69 -3.59 -14.09
C ASP A 455 27.31 -3.87 -14.73
N HIS A 456 26.57 -2.82 -15.05
CA HIS A 456 25.20 -2.93 -15.59
C HIS A 456 25.16 -3.72 -16.91
N LYS A 457 26.14 -3.57 -17.82
CA LYS A 457 26.12 -4.27 -19.11
C LYS A 457 26.31 -5.77 -18.92
N VAL A 458 27.22 -6.15 -18.02
CA VAL A 458 27.48 -7.55 -17.67
C VAL A 458 26.26 -8.15 -16.96
N ALA A 459 25.71 -7.45 -15.97
CA ALA A 459 24.54 -7.84 -15.22
C ALA A 459 23.32 -8.06 -16.14
N ARG A 460 23.08 -7.12 -17.05
CA ARG A 460 21.99 -7.21 -18.02
C ARG A 460 22.07 -8.48 -18.87
N LYS A 461 23.24 -8.81 -19.42
CA LYS A 461 23.44 -10.05 -20.20
C LYS A 461 23.11 -11.29 -19.38
N LYS A 462 23.65 -11.36 -18.15
CA LYS A 462 23.44 -12.47 -17.22
C LYS A 462 21.96 -12.71 -16.91
N THR A 463 21.22 -11.62 -16.72
CA THR A 463 19.78 -11.67 -16.45
C THR A 463 18.99 -12.15 -17.67
N LEU A 464 19.30 -11.65 -18.87
CA LEU A 464 18.66 -12.14 -20.08
C LEU A 464 18.87 -13.65 -20.26
N ASP A 465 20.10 -14.12 -20.12
CA ASP A 465 20.44 -15.54 -20.21
C ASP A 465 19.68 -16.39 -19.16
N ALA A 466 19.51 -15.90 -17.94
CA ALA A 466 18.76 -16.60 -16.88
C ALA A 466 17.26 -16.73 -17.23
N PHE A 467 16.64 -15.66 -17.70
CA PHE A 467 15.22 -15.68 -18.09
C PHE A 467 14.97 -16.51 -19.35
N GLU A 468 15.87 -16.49 -20.34
CA GLU A 468 15.77 -17.34 -21.53
C GLU A 468 15.89 -18.83 -21.19
N ARG A 469 16.84 -19.22 -20.32
CA ARG A 469 16.93 -20.60 -19.81
C ARG A 469 15.66 -21.02 -19.09
N ALA A 470 15.14 -20.18 -18.18
CA ALA A 470 13.93 -20.48 -17.44
C ALA A 470 12.72 -20.68 -18.35
N LYS A 471 12.61 -19.86 -19.40
CA LYS A 471 11.52 -19.96 -20.41
C LYS A 471 11.66 -21.21 -21.28
N SER A 472 12.88 -21.59 -21.63
CA SER A 472 13.14 -22.77 -22.46
C SER A 472 12.96 -24.09 -21.69
N ALA A 473 12.98 -24.04 -20.34
CA ALA A 473 12.77 -25.20 -19.47
C ALA A 473 11.28 -25.40 -19.08
N ALA A 474 10.36 -24.55 -19.57
CA ALA A 474 8.93 -24.61 -19.30
C ALA A 474 8.17 -25.26 -20.45
#